data_541c9f24fdfc32128d8dd63be8586ff9
#
_entry.id   541c9f24fdfc32128d8dd63be8586ff9
#
_cell.length_a   1.000
_cell.length_b   1.000
_cell.length_c   1.000
_cell.angle_alpha   90.00
_cell.angle_beta   90.00
_cell.angle_gamma   90.00
#
_symmetry.space_group_name_H-M   'P 1'
#
loop_
_entity.id
_entity.type
_entity.pdbx_description
1 polymer ?
#
loop_
_entity_poly.entity_id
_entity_poly.type
_entity_poly.pdbx_seq_one_letter_code
_entity_poly.pdbx_strand_id
1 'polypeptide(L)'
;MDNLEFNTKDGGKRRISQSIVKNIIKGREIRENLISLKAPDIAENGNTVPISFSVNCSMKKNDFPKTVHILVLDNPFPEIAKFYFTPFSGEASVSIRIRMRTSSNIVAIAEMADGTVGETKSYVDVTIGACS
;
A
#
# COMPACT_ATOMS: atom_id res chain seq x y z
N MET A 1 8.40 -7.05 -22.34
CA MET A 1 8.27 -6.41 -22.12
C MET A 1 7.63 -5.48 -22.40
N ASP A 2 7.10 -5.24 -22.35
CA ASP A 2 6.42 -4.41 -22.68
C ASP A 2 6.62 -3.27 -22.64
N ASN A 3 6.77 -2.73 -22.72
CA ASN A 3 6.94 -1.73 -22.75
C ASN A 3 6.61 -0.82 -23.14
N LEU A 4 6.38 -0.81 -23.27
CA LEU A 4 6.32 0.02 -23.83
C LEU A 4 5.36 0.92 -24.06
N GLU A 5 4.63 1.02 -23.61
CA GLU A 5 3.55 1.81 -23.93
C GLU A 5 3.42 2.98 -23.07
N PHE A 6 4.33 3.90 -23.17
CA PHE A 6 4.35 5.11 -22.39
C PHE A 6 3.64 6.24 -23.05
N ASN A 7 2.99 5.96 -24.15
CA ASN A 7 2.32 7.00 -24.91
C ASN A 7 1.02 7.47 -24.27
N THR A 8 0.50 6.78 -23.26
CA THR A 8 -0.70 7.25 -22.59
C THR A 8 -0.33 8.00 -21.34
N LYS A 9 -1.11 9.02 -21.01
CA LYS A 9 -0.82 9.85 -19.87
C LYS A 9 -0.71 9.07 -18.57
N ASP A 10 -1.63 8.15 -18.37
CA ASP A 10 -1.64 7.39 -17.13
C ASP A 10 -0.98 6.04 -17.25
N GLY A 11 -0.78 5.57 -18.47
CA GLY A 11 -0.21 4.25 -18.70
C GLY A 11 1.15 4.08 -18.06
N GLY A 12 2.01 5.10 -18.16
CA GLY A 12 3.32 5.05 -17.55
C GLY A 12 3.28 4.98 -16.04
N LYS A 13 2.41 5.76 -15.41
CA LYS A 13 2.27 5.76 -13.96
C LYS A 13 1.77 4.43 -13.44
N ARG A 14 0.76 3.87 -14.09
CA ARG A 14 0.22 2.58 -13.69
C ARG A 14 1.25 1.48 -13.83
N ARG A 15 2.04 1.54 -14.88
CA ARG A 15 3.11 0.59 -15.06
C ARG A 15 4.12 0.65 -13.95
N ILE A 16 4.50 1.86 -13.54
CA ILE A 16 5.46 2.03 -12.45
C ILE A 16 4.89 1.46 -11.17
N SER A 17 3.65 1.80 -10.82
CA SER A 17 3.05 1.33 -9.59
C SER A 17 2.85 -0.19 -9.60
N GLN A 18 2.42 -0.75 -10.72
CA GLN A 18 2.27 -2.20 -10.86
C GLN A 18 3.61 -2.90 -10.76
N SER A 19 4.64 -2.29 -11.31
CA SER A 19 5.99 -2.82 -11.25
C SER A 19 6.50 -2.89 -9.82
N ILE A 20 6.26 -1.85 -9.05
CA ILE A 20 6.65 -1.81 -7.63
C ILE A 20 5.94 -2.93 -6.87
N VAL A 21 4.63 -3.07 -7.06
CA VAL A 21 3.86 -4.12 -6.41
C VAL A 21 4.38 -5.49 -6.78
N LYS A 22 4.60 -5.73 -8.07
CA LYS A 22 5.12 -7.00 -8.55
C LYS A 22 6.47 -7.33 -7.94
N ASN A 23 7.36 -6.34 -7.87
CA ASN A 23 8.70 -6.57 -7.34
C ASN A 23 8.66 -6.95 -5.86
N ILE A 24 7.74 -6.38 -5.11
CA ILE A 24 7.61 -6.71 -3.69
C ILE A 24 7.10 -8.14 -3.53
N ILE A 25 6.13 -8.54 -4.33
CA ILE A 25 5.44 -9.82 -4.18
C ILE A 25 6.18 -10.97 -4.85
N LYS A 26 6.99 -10.68 -5.85
CA LYS A 26 7.58 -11.68 -6.75
C LYS A 26 8.27 -12.81 -5.99
N GLY A 27 7.89 -14.05 -6.36
CA GLY A 27 8.53 -15.23 -5.82
C GLY A 27 8.17 -15.56 -4.39
N ARG A 28 7.16 -14.89 -3.83
CA ARG A 28 6.79 -15.09 -2.44
C ARG A 28 5.44 -15.76 -2.33
N GLU A 29 5.29 -16.55 -1.29
CA GLU A 29 4.02 -17.17 -0.98
C GLU A 29 3.07 -16.09 -0.44
N ILE A 30 1.83 -16.08 -0.94
CA ILE A 30 0.83 -15.08 -0.56
C ILE A 30 -0.06 -15.67 0.52
N ARG A 31 -0.19 -14.93 1.62
CA ARG A 31 -1.09 -15.30 2.72
C ARG A 31 -2.37 -14.50 2.59
N GLU A 32 -3.50 -15.20 2.54
CA GLU A 32 -4.81 -14.58 2.45
C GLU A 32 -5.19 -13.95 3.78
N ASN A 33 -5.89 -12.84 3.72
CA ASN A 33 -6.44 -12.17 4.92
C ASN A 33 -5.38 -11.77 5.95
N LEU A 34 -4.16 -11.58 5.49
CA LEU A 34 -3.06 -11.22 6.38
C LEU A 34 -3.13 -9.76 6.83
N ILE A 35 -3.44 -8.87 5.91
CA ILE A 35 -3.45 -7.43 6.20
C ILE A 35 -4.81 -6.84 5.84
N SER A 36 -5.31 -5.97 6.70
CA SER A 36 -6.53 -5.24 6.46
C SER A 36 -6.23 -3.75 6.35
N LEU A 37 -7.01 -3.06 5.55
CA LEU A 37 -6.84 -1.64 5.30
C LEU A 37 -8.19 -0.96 5.41
N LYS A 38 -8.25 0.09 6.20
CA LYS A 38 -9.43 0.94 6.31
C LYS A 38 -9.15 2.27 5.67
N ALA A 39 -10.02 2.68 4.77
CA ALA A 39 -9.94 3.95 4.09
C ALA A 39 -11.35 4.44 3.82
N PRO A 40 -11.58 5.75 3.71
CA PRO A 40 -12.92 6.24 3.39
C PRO A 40 -13.28 5.90 1.95
N ASP A 41 -14.56 5.68 1.69
CA ASP A 41 -15.02 5.49 0.31
C ASP A 41 -14.86 6.77 -0.49
N ILE A 42 -15.12 7.90 0.16
CA ILE A 42 -15.03 9.22 -0.46
C ILE A 42 -14.22 10.13 0.47
N ALA A 43 -13.18 10.73 -0.07
CA ALA A 43 -12.39 11.73 0.63
C ALA A 43 -12.65 13.07 -0.02
N GLU A 44 -13.13 14.04 0.76
CA GLU A 44 -13.42 15.36 0.24
C GLU A 44 -12.15 16.15 -0.06
N ASN A 45 -11.11 15.89 0.71
CA ASN A 45 -9.84 16.60 0.57
C ASN A 45 -8.68 15.62 0.48
N GLY A 46 -8.08 15.53 -0.70
CA GLY A 46 -6.96 14.64 -0.95
C GLY A 46 -5.67 15.02 -0.22
N ASN A 47 -5.62 16.23 0.37
CA ASN A 47 -4.43 16.62 1.14
C ASN A 47 -4.31 15.85 2.45
N THR A 48 -5.42 15.32 2.96
CA THR A 48 -5.41 14.65 4.25
C THR A 48 -6.47 13.55 4.24
N VAL A 49 -6.06 12.36 3.84
CA VAL A 49 -6.94 11.20 3.77
C VAL A 49 -6.56 10.24 4.88
N PRO A 50 -7.46 10.00 5.86
CA PRO A 50 -7.13 9.09 6.97
C PRO A 50 -7.22 7.66 6.51
N ILE A 51 -6.20 6.88 6.83
CA ILE A 51 -6.22 5.43 6.59
C ILE A 51 -5.66 4.73 7.82
N SER A 52 -5.98 3.46 7.95
CA SER A 52 -5.34 2.63 8.96
C SER A 52 -5.18 1.23 8.41
N PHE A 53 -4.16 0.54 8.89
CA PHE A 53 -3.96 -0.85 8.54
C PHE A 53 -3.64 -1.66 9.77
N SER A 54 -3.85 -2.96 9.65
CA SER A 54 -3.56 -3.91 10.71
C SER A 54 -3.11 -5.21 10.08
N VAL A 55 -2.05 -5.79 10.63
CA VAL A 55 -1.53 -7.08 10.16
C VAL A 55 -1.94 -8.15 11.17
N ASN A 56 -2.61 -9.19 10.69
CA ASN A 56 -3.14 -10.25 11.52
C ASN A 56 -2.05 -11.30 11.75
N CYS A 57 -1.28 -11.12 12.80
CA CYS A 57 -0.17 -12.01 13.13
C CYS A 57 0.06 -11.99 14.65
N SER A 58 0.86 -12.95 15.12
CA SER A 58 1.10 -13.11 16.56
C SER A 58 2.14 -12.14 17.11
N MET A 59 2.94 -11.52 16.25
CA MET A 59 4.07 -10.66 16.62
C MET A 59 5.16 -11.43 17.38
N LYS A 60 5.18 -12.74 17.20
CA LYS A 60 6.24 -13.58 17.77
C LYS A 60 7.36 -13.72 16.76
N LYS A 61 8.44 -14.35 17.18
CA LYS A 61 9.59 -14.60 16.32
C LYS A 61 9.11 -15.26 15.02
N ASN A 62 9.52 -14.70 13.88
CA ASN A 62 9.17 -15.16 12.55
C ASN A 62 7.71 -14.96 12.15
N ASP A 63 6.88 -14.40 13.02
CA ASP A 63 5.48 -14.11 12.68
C ASP A 63 5.17 -12.66 12.97
N PHE A 64 5.87 -11.78 12.27
CA PHE A 64 5.65 -10.35 12.35
C PHE A 64 5.99 -9.76 10.98
N PRO A 65 5.40 -8.62 10.62
CA PRO A 65 5.75 -7.98 9.35
C PRO A 65 7.05 -7.22 9.51
N LYS A 66 8.04 -7.56 8.69
CA LYS A 66 9.29 -6.78 8.66
C LYS A 66 9.02 -5.41 8.09
N THR A 67 8.21 -5.35 7.07
CA THR A 67 7.93 -4.12 6.34
C THR A 67 6.47 -4.12 5.90
N VAL A 68 5.82 -2.97 6.05
CA VAL A 68 4.51 -2.74 5.45
C VAL A 68 4.65 -1.56 4.51
N HIS A 69 4.28 -1.78 3.25
CA HIS A 69 4.32 -0.75 2.20
C HIS A 69 2.93 -0.20 1.99
N ILE A 70 2.83 1.11 1.87
CA ILE A 70 1.59 1.78 1.48
C ILE A 70 1.81 2.46 0.16
N LEU A 71 0.99 2.12 -0.84
CA LEU A 71 1.07 2.70 -2.17
C LEU A 71 -0.27 3.34 -2.54
N VAL A 72 -0.20 4.49 -3.17
CA VAL A 72 -1.35 5.11 -3.83
C VAL A 72 -1.04 5.04 -5.32
N LEU A 73 -1.75 4.15 -6.02
CA LEU A 73 -1.31 3.73 -7.36
C LEU A 73 -1.26 4.86 -8.37
N ASP A 74 -2.14 5.86 -8.24
CA ASP A 74 -2.22 6.95 -9.20
C ASP A 74 -1.50 8.23 -8.75
N ASN A 75 -0.79 8.16 -7.61
CA ASN A 75 0.07 9.27 -7.22
C ASN A 75 1.33 9.28 -8.08
N PRO A 76 1.94 10.47 -8.30
CA PRO A 76 3.18 10.55 -9.07
C PRO A 76 4.29 9.68 -8.51
N PHE A 77 4.38 9.60 -7.19
CA PHE A 77 5.30 8.70 -6.50
C PHE A 77 4.44 7.73 -5.71
N PRO A 78 4.17 6.54 -6.27
CA PRO A 78 3.15 5.65 -5.69
C PRO A 78 3.47 5.14 -4.30
N GLU A 79 4.72 4.79 -4.02
CA GLU A 79 5.08 4.27 -2.71
C GLU A 79 5.25 5.44 -1.74
N ILE A 80 4.21 5.65 -0.93
CA ILE A 80 4.14 6.85 -0.10
C ILE A 80 4.66 6.64 1.31
N ALA A 81 4.73 5.39 1.78
CA ALA A 81 5.19 5.11 3.14
C ALA A 81 5.64 3.67 3.27
N LYS A 82 6.59 3.47 4.17
CA LYS A 82 7.02 2.15 4.63
C LYS A 82 7.07 2.17 6.14
N PHE A 83 6.67 1.06 6.73
CA PHE A 83 6.72 0.90 8.19
C PHE A 83 7.50 -0.37 8.50
N TYR A 84 8.38 -0.28 9.49
CA TYR A 84 9.22 -1.40 9.91
C TYR A 84 8.81 -1.82 11.31
N PHE A 85 8.65 -3.12 11.50
CA PHE A 85 8.26 -3.67 12.78
C PHE A 85 9.27 -4.69 13.26
N THR A 86 9.25 -4.93 14.56
CA THR A 86 9.99 -6.02 15.19
C THR A 86 9.02 -6.73 16.13
N PRO A 87 9.40 -7.91 16.67
CA PRO A 87 8.54 -8.57 17.65
C PRO A 87 8.24 -7.70 18.87
N PHE A 88 9.08 -6.70 19.14
CA PHE A 88 8.90 -5.82 20.29
C PHE A 88 7.99 -4.63 20.01
N SER A 89 7.51 -4.50 18.78
CA SER A 89 6.67 -3.36 18.40
C SER A 89 5.27 -3.42 19.00
N GLY A 90 4.85 -4.56 19.52
CA GLY A 90 3.48 -4.76 19.96
C GLY A 90 2.61 -5.11 18.77
N GLU A 91 1.47 -4.42 18.61
CA GLU A 91 0.60 -4.66 17.47
C GLU A 91 1.17 -4.05 16.20
N ALA A 92 0.95 -4.74 15.08
CA ALA A 92 1.30 -4.20 13.77
C ALA A 92 0.09 -3.46 13.19
N SER A 93 -0.25 -2.34 13.82
CA SER A 93 -1.39 -1.50 13.44
C SER A 93 -0.96 -0.04 13.43
N VAL A 94 -1.36 0.68 12.38
CA VAL A 94 -0.96 2.08 12.22
C VAL A 94 -2.14 2.86 11.64
N SER A 95 -2.35 4.08 12.17
CA SER A 95 -3.29 5.03 11.60
C SER A 95 -2.50 6.26 11.19
N ILE A 96 -2.66 6.68 9.93
CA ILE A 96 -1.94 7.83 9.39
C ILE A 96 -2.85 8.62 8.47
N ARG A 97 -2.40 9.80 8.09
CA ARG A 97 -3.02 10.59 7.05
C ARG A 97 -2.08 10.67 5.87
N ILE A 98 -2.64 10.49 4.69
CA ILE A 98 -1.87 10.45 3.45
C ILE A 98 -2.41 11.49 2.48
N ARG A 99 -1.61 11.76 1.44
CA ARG A 99 -2.02 12.63 0.35
C ARG A 99 -2.39 11.81 -0.86
N MET A 100 -3.51 12.18 -1.47
CA MET A 100 -3.95 11.55 -2.71
C MET A 100 -4.17 12.63 -3.75
N ARG A 101 -3.44 12.54 -4.84
CA ARG A 101 -3.53 13.50 -5.93
C ARG A 101 -4.86 13.41 -6.65
N THR A 102 -5.39 12.20 -6.73
CA THR A 102 -6.65 11.92 -7.42
C THR A 102 -7.24 10.65 -6.83
N SER A 103 -8.45 10.32 -7.24
CA SER A 103 -9.07 9.05 -6.89
C SER A 103 -8.16 7.91 -7.31
N SER A 104 -8.01 6.90 -6.46
CA SER A 104 -7.05 5.83 -6.69
C SER A 104 -7.31 4.66 -5.77
N ASN A 105 -6.77 3.51 -6.15
CA ASN A 105 -6.60 2.41 -5.21
C ASN A 105 -5.43 2.70 -4.30
N ILE A 106 -5.62 2.42 -3.03
CA ILE A 106 -4.54 2.37 -2.04
C ILE A 106 -4.22 0.90 -1.83
N VAL A 107 -2.95 0.56 -1.90
CA VAL A 107 -2.50 -0.83 -1.73
C VAL A 107 -1.62 -0.89 -0.48
N ALA A 108 -1.89 -1.88 0.37
CA ALA A 108 -1.05 -2.16 1.53
C ALA A 108 -0.46 -3.56 1.36
N ILE A 109 0.83 -3.67 1.52
CA ILE A 109 1.54 -4.94 1.37
C ILE A 109 2.40 -5.18 2.60
N ALA A 110 2.18 -6.33 3.24
CA ALA A 110 3.00 -6.73 4.39
C ALA A 110 4.00 -7.79 3.94
N GLU A 111 5.28 -7.54 4.21
CA GLU A 111 6.33 -8.55 4.01
C GLU A 111 6.66 -9.14 5.38
N MET A 112 6.38 -10.42 5.53
CA MET A 112 6.57 -11.10 6.81
C MET A 112 8.01 -11.55 7.00
N ALA A 113 8.38 -11.72 8.25
CA ALA A 113 9.73 -12.18 8.60
C ALA A 113 10.04 -13.56 8.03
N ASP A 114 9.01 -14.39 7.83
CA ASP A 114 9.18 -15.73 7.27
C ASP A 114 9.23 -15.74 5.74
N GLY A 115 9.18 -14.57 5.11
CA GLY A 115 9.26 -14.46 3.66
C GLY A 115 7.92 -14.45 2.94
N THR A 116 6.83 -14.71 3.63
CA THR A 116 5.50 -14.63 3.01
C THR A 116 5.05 -13.19 2.91
N VAL A 117 4.05 -12.92 2.09
CA VAL A 117 3.50 -11.57 1.90
C VAL A 117 1.98 -11.63 1.95
N GLY A 118 1.39 -10.50 2.30
CA GLY A 118 -0.04 -10.30 2.17
C GLY A 118 -0.30 -8.95 1.52
N GLU A 119 -1.39 -8.87 0.79
CA GLU A 119 -1.74 -7.67 0.06
C GLU A 119 -3.22 -7.39 0.21
N THR A 120 -3.58 -6.12 0.32
CA THR A 120 -4.97 -5.69 0.27
C THR A 120 -5.03 -4.34 -0.40
N LYS A 121 -6.20 -4.00 -0.93
CA LYS A 121 -6.38 -2.69 -1.55
C LYS A 121 -7.76 -2.15 -1.28
N SER A 122 -7.88 -0.83 -1.38
CA SER A 122 -9.13 -0.12 -1.17
C SER A 122 -9.16 1.08 -2.09
N TYR A 123 -10.26 1.24 -2.81
CA TYR A 123 -10.42 2.38 -3.71
C TYR A 123 -10.99 3.57 -2.95
N VAL A 124 -10.41 4.73 -3.14
CA VAL A 124 -10.89 5.97 -2.53
C VAL A 124 -11.20 6.98 -3.62
N ASP A 125 -12.42 7.50 -3.58
CA ASP A 125 -12.86 8.55 -4.48
C ASP A 125 -12.46 9.88 -3.86
N VAL A 126 -11.75 10.71 -4.59
CA VAL A 126 -11.26 11.99 -4.08
C VAL A 126 -11.94 13.12 -4.81
N THR A 127 -12.66 13.95 -4.08
CA THR A 127 -13.41 15.07 -4.67
C THR A 127 -12.48 16.21 -5.05
N ILE A 128 -11.60 16.61 -4.14
CA ILE A 128 -10.61 17.66 -4.40
C ILE A 128 -9.24 17.04 -4.16
N GLY A 129 -8.47 16.91 -5.22
CA GLY A 129 -7.16 16.30 -5.13
C GLY A 129 -6.16 17.14 -4.35
N ALA A 130 -5.10 16.48 -3.90
CA ALA A 130 -4.04 17.16 -3.17
C ALA A 130 -3.28 18.07 -4.13
N CYS A 131 -2.91 19.25 -3.65
CA CYS A 131 -2.00 20.13 -4.34
C CYS A 131 -0.60 19.52 -4.21
N SER A 132 0.08 19.40 -5.30
CA SER A 132 1.40 18.78 -5.26
C SER A 132 2.49 19.76 -4.89
#